data_c45cc51bcb3123ed2bb75510b73a786a
#
_entry.id   c45cc51bcb3123ed2bb75510b73a786a
#
_cell.length_a   1.000
_cell.length_b   1.000
_cell.length_c   1.000
_cell.angle_alpha   90.00
_cell.angle_beta   90.00
_cell.angle_gamma   90.00
#
_symmetry.space_group_name_H-M   'P 1'
#
loop_
_entity.id
_entity.type
_entity.pdbx_description
1 polymer ?
#
loop_
_entity_poly.entity_id
_entity_poly.type
_entity_poly.pdbx_seq_one_letter_code
_entity_poly.pdbx_strand_id
1 'polypeptide(L)'
;MISILIPCHDFYAYPLVSKLEKQALVLNINFEILCIDDGSFSPKNELNQKINLLTNSRFIESKKNLGRIKNRLLLAEKSQYHWLLFIDVDTNPIDENFLKNYIKQKDNGRIFFGGCIFKEPVNVNRSLRYKFGKKREEISSIQRNKNPFKYISSNNFMCKRDLIIEIFSEIESISYGNDYIFGSILKKNSIEVVHFDNPVLIEYIDENLIFIQKTHQALENIKNNHKKGKLQKHSISILKAYGFLDSFFMRKLFVELTNIFKVKLEKNLYKENPNLFLFDIYRLNYLCKIN
;
A
#
# COMPACT_ATOMS: atom_id res chain seq x y z
N MET A 1 -16.71 17.80 5.60
CA MET A 1 -15.76 17.55 6.70
C MET A 1 -14.94 16.31 6.40
N ILE A 2 -13.59 16.34 6.60
CA ILE A 2 -12.69 15.23 6.28
C ILE A 2 -11.43 15.29 7.16
N SER A 3 -10.95 14.14 7.64
CA SER A 3 -9.62 13.98 8.25
C SER A 3 -8.66 13.40 7.22
N ILE A 4 -7.56 14.10 6.95
CA ILE A 4 -6.48 13.67 6.08
C ILE A 4 -5.41 13.05 6.97
N LEU A 5 -5.09 11.78 6.73
CA LEU A 5 -4.30 10.95 7.61
C LEU A 5 -3.01 10.50 6.91
N ILE A 6 -1.88 10.90 7.45
CA ILE A 6 -0.56 10.66 6.85
C ILE A 6 0.28 9.82 7.80
N PRO A 7 0.38 8.49 7.58
CA PRO A 7 1.34 7.66 8.30
C PRO A 7 2.74 8.01 7.85
N CYS A 8 3.61 8.32 8.80
CA CYS A 8 5.00 8.70 8.58
C CYS A 8 5.96 7.73 9.30
N HIS A 9 7.13 7.51 8.73
CA HIS A 9 8.27 6.85 9.37
C HIS A 9 9.55 7.26 8.66
N ASP A 10 10.43 7.97 9.37
CA ASP A 10 11.71 8.48 8.84
C ASP A 10 11.56 9.25 7.51
N PHE A 11 10.59 10.17 7.43
CA PHE A 11 10.33 10.93 6.23
C PHE A 11 10.04 12.41 6.51
N TYR A 12 10.40 13.30 5.58
CA TYR A 12 10.08 14.72 5.67
C TYR A 12 8.68 15.00 5.09
N ALA A 13 7.69 15.06 5.99
CA ALA A 13 6.26 15.11 5.66
C ALA A 13 5.73 16.51 5.35
N TYR A 14 6.42 17.58 5.80
CA TYR A 14 5.92 18.95 5.70
C TYR A 14 5.47 19.39 4.29
N PRO A 15 6.21 19.06 3.20
CA PRO A 15 5.79 19.48 1.85
C PRO A 15 4.44 18.88 1.43
N LEU A 16 4.19 17.60 1.73
CA LEU A 16 2.93 16.92 1.44
C LEU A 16 1.79 17.54 2.27
N VAL A 17 1.99 17.70 3.58
CA VAL A 17 0.99 18.28 4.48
C VAL A 17 0.62 19.69 4.06
N SER A 18 1.61 20.56 3.80
CA SER A 18 1.40 21.94 3.35
C SER A 18 0.63 22.03 2.01
N LYS A 19 0.94 21.11 1.08
CA LYS A 19 0.23 21.02 -0.21
C LYS A 19 -1.24 20.65 -0.03
N LEU A 20 -1.53 19.67 0.82
CA LEU A 20 -2.90 19.21 1.09
C LEU A 20 -3.70 20.25 1.87
N GLU A 21 -3.07 20.92 2.84
CA GLU A 21 -3.72 22.01 3.57
C GLU A 21 -4.12 23.16 2.66
N LYS A 22 -3.23 23.58 1.73
CA LYS A 22 -3.56 24.59 0.73
C LYS A 22 -4.77 24.22 -0.10
N GLN A 23 -4.86 22.98 -0.58
CA GLN A 23 -6.04 22.52 -1.33
C GLN A 23 -7.31 22.53 -0.46
N ALA A 24 -7.23 22.13 0.80
CA ALA A 24 -8.38 22.11 1.71
C ALA A 24 -8.89 23.51 2.04
N LEU A 25 -7.98 24.46 2.25
CA LEU A 25 -8.33 25.89 2.48
C LEU A 25 -9.02 26.50 1.27
N VAL A 26 -8.53 26.26 0.05
CA VAL A 26 -9.16 26.73 -1.19
C VAL A 26 -10.59 26.17 -1.36
N LEU A 27 -10.83 24.94 -0.90
CA LEU A 27 -12.15 24.31 -0.97
C LEU A 27 -13.13 24.81 0.10
N ASN A 28 -12.65 25.60 1.06
CA ASN A 28 -13.44 26.15 2.18
C ASN A 28 -14.26 25.07 2.91
N ILE A 29 -13.62 23.95 3.22
CA ILE A 29 -14.24 22.81 3.92
C ILE A 29 -13.70 22.70 5.34
N ASN A 30 -14.46 22.11 6.25
CA ASN A 30 -13.93 21.70 7.54
C ASN A 30 -13.04 20.49 7.37
N PHE A 31 -11.79 20.59 7.81
CA PHE A 31 -10.79 19.53 7.70
C PHE A 31 -9.81 19.55 8.88
N GLU A 32 -9.10 18.44 9.04
CA GLU A 32 -7.87 18.34 9.81
C GLU A 32 -6.85 17.50 9.02
N ILE A 33 -5.57 17.69 9.28
CA ILE A 33 -4.51 16.83 8.79
C ILE A 33 -3.75 16.27 10.00
N LEU A 34 -3.70 14.95 10.13
CA LEU A 34 -2.94 14.26 11.16
C LEU A 34 -1.77 13.51 10.51
N CYS A 35 -0.55 13.86 10.90
CA CYS A 35 0.65 13.14 10.51
C CYS A 35 1.25 12.49 11.75
N ILE A 36 1.36 11.15 11.75
CA ILE A 36 1.94 10.41 12.90
C ILE A 36 3.21 9.70 12.45
N ASP A 37 4.34 10.09 13.03
CA ASP A 37 5.60 9.33 12.92
C ASP A 37 5.51 8.07 13.77
N ASP A 38 5.77 6.93 13.17
CA ASP A 38 5.68 5.60 13.78
C ASP A 38 6.97 5.24 14.54
N GLY A 39 7.39 6.11 15.46
CA GLY A 39 8.53 5.86 16.34
C GLY A 39 9.85 5.69 15.58
N SER A 40 10.11 6.54 14.59
CA SER A 40 11.35 6.48 13.79
C SER A 40 12.54 7.08 14.54
N PHE A 41 12.29 7.99 15.47
CA PHE A 41 13.32 8.80 16.15
C PHE A 41 14.26 9.52 15.16
N SER A 42 13.74 9.87 14.00
CA SER A 42 14.50 10.49 12.92
C SER A 42 14.76 11.98 13.19
N PRO A 43 15.95 12.51 12.81
CA PRO A 43 16.21 13.96 12.82
C PRO A 43 15.22 14.76 11.95
N LYS A 44 14.59 14.14 10.98
CA LYS A 44 13.55 14.77 10.15
C LYS A 44 12.32 15.18 10.96
N ASN A 45 12.12 14.58 12.14
CA ASN A 45 10.97 14.91 13.00
C ASN A 45 11.06 16.34 13.52
N GLU A 46 12.25 16.88 13.78
CA GLU A 46 12.45 18.29 14.13
C GLU A 46 11.93 19.22 13.01
N LEU A 47 12.19 18.86 11.76
CA LEU A 47 11.68 19.60 10.60
C LEU A 47 10.16 19.46 10.46
N ASN A 48 9.62 18.30 10.80
CA ASN A 48 8.20 18.02 10.74
C ASN A 48 7.39 18.76 11.82
N GLN A 49 8.01 19.23 12.91
CA GLN A 49 7.34 20.08 13.89
C GLN A 49 6.76 21.37 13.28
N LYS A 50 7.28 21.83 12.13
CA LYS A 50 6.69 22.94 11.36
C LYS A 50 5.24 22.69 10.94
N ILE A 51 4.81 21.43 10.86
CA ILE A 51 3.41 21.06 10.59
C ILE A 51 2.48 21.61 11.67
N ASN A 52 2.94 21.66 12.93
CA ASN A 52 2.15 22.19 14.04
C ASN A 52 1.94 23.72 13.99
N LEU A 53 2.60 24.42 13.07
CA LEU A 53 2.41 25.85 12.82
C LEU A 53 1.32 26.10 11.75
N LEU A 54 0.85 25.07 11.08
CA LEU A 54 -0.24 25.12 10.11
C LEU A 54 -1.60 25.17 10.84
N THR A 55 -2.62 25.69 10.17
CA THR A 55 -3.90 26.05 10.84
C THR A 55 -4.66 24.83 11.36
N ASN A 56 -4.76 23.76 10.55
CA ASN A 56 -5.56 22.57 10.85
C ASN A 56 -4.73 21.29 10.76
N SER A 57 -3.43 21.36 11.00
CA SER A 57 -2.52 20.24 10.84
C SER A 57 -1.78 19.95 12.13
N ARG A 58 -1.54 18.67 12.42
CA ARG A 58 -0.78 18.23 13.60
C ARG A 58 0.21 17.14 13.22
N PHE A 59 1.44 17.26 13.74
CA PHE A 59 2.46 16.23 13.72
C PHE A 59 2.59 15.62 15.10
N ILE A 60 2.58 14.29 15.18
CA ILE A 60 2.65 13.53 16.44
C ILE A 60 3.76 12.48 16.29
N GLU A 61 4.63 12.38 17.29
CA GLU A 61 5.65 11.34 17.35
C GLU A 61 5.20 10.21 18.28
N SER A 62 5.16 8.97 17.75
CA SER A 62 4.90 7.80 18.56
C SER A 62 6.14 7.42 19.38
N LYS A 63 5.92 6.96 20.62
CA LYS A 63 6.99 6.50 21.51
C LYS A 63 7.65 5.18 21.07
N LYS A 64 7.05 4.46 20.14
CA LYS A 64 7.54 3.18 19.62
C LYS A 64 6.98 2.91 18.21
N ASN A 65 7.67 2.09 17.46
CA ASN A 65 7.19 1.61 16.17
C ASN A 65 6.03 0.62 16.38
N LEU A 66 4.86 0.97 15.87
CA LEU A 66 3.63 0.17 15.94
C LEU A 66 3.44 -0.71 14.70
N GLY A 67 4.10 -0.33 13.61
CA GLY A 67 3.92 -0.90 12.28
C GLY A 67 2.78 -0.26 11.51
N ARG A 68 2.81 -0.45 10.19
CA ARG A 68 2.00 0.26 9.20
C ARG A 68 0.50 0.27 9.47
N ILE A 69 -0.07 -0.87 9.84
CA ILE A 69 -1.53 -0.97 10.09
C ILE A 69 -1.92 -0.32 11.39
N LYS A 70 -1.16 -0.58 12.47
CA LYS A 70 -1.46 0.00 13.78
C LYS A 70 -1.27 1.52 13.81
N ASN A 71 -0.29 2.05 13.05
CA ASN A 71 -0.15 3.49 12.90
C ASN A 71 -1.35 4.11 12.15
N ARG A 72 -1.86 3.46 11.09
CA ARG A 72 -3.08 3.90 10.41
C ARG A 72 -4.33 3.77 11.30
N LEU A 73 -4.43 2.71 12.10
CA LEU A 73 -5.50 2.56 13.09
C LEU A 73 -5.45 3.70 14.10
N LEU A 74 -4.29 3.99 14.68
CA LEU A 74 -4.10 5.10 15.62
C LEU A 74 -4.50 6.47 15.00
N LEU A 75 -4.14 6.70 13.73
CA LEU A 75 -4.58 7.88 12.98
C LEU A 75 -6.10 7.95 12.87
N ALA A 76 -6.76 6.83 12.53
CA ALA A 76 -8.22 6.75 12.44
C ALA A 76 -8.90 6.99 13.80
N GLU A 77 -8.37 6.41 14.87
CA GLU A 77 -8.90 6.58 16.24
C GLU A 77 -8.78 8.03 16.72
N LYS A 78 -7.67 8.71 16.40
CA LYS A 78 -7.42 10.11 16.78
C LYS A 78 -8.15 11.13 15.90
N SER A 79 -8.69 10.70 14.76
CA SER A 79 -9.37 11.59 13.82
C SER A 79 -10.75 12.01 14.36
N GLN A 80 -11.17 13.25 14.07
CA GLN A 80 -12.44 13.80 14.54
C GLN A 80 -13.57 13.70 13.49
N TYR A 81 -13.27 13.52 12.21
CA TYR A 81 -14.28 13.50 11.16
C TYR A 81 -14.63 12.10 10.71
N HIS A 82 -15.85 11.95 10.19
CA HIS A 82 -16.39 10.67 9.73
C HIS A 82 -15.75 10.15 8.43
N TRP A 83 -15.29 11.06 7.54
CA TRP A 83 -14.57 10.72 6.33
C TRP A 83 -13.06 10.84 6.54
N LEU A 84 -12.34 9.77 6.24
CA LEU A 84 -10.89 9.67 6.37
C LEU A 84 -10.25 9.51 5.00
N LEU A 85 -9.24 10.31 4.70
CA LEU A 85 -8.41 10.18 3.51
C LEU A 85 -6.98 9.81 3.93
N PHE A 86 -6.57 8.59 3.63
CA PHE A 86 -5.20 8.12 3.86
C PHE A 86 -4.32 8.40 2.65
N ILE A 87 -3.14 8.97 2.90
CA ILE A 87 -2.12 9.25 1.89
C ILE A 87 -0.77 8.87 2.48
N ASP A 88 -0.01 8.01 1.80
CA ASP A 88 1.34 7.66 2.23
C ASP A 88 2.28 8.86 2.07
N VAL A 89 3.13 9.07 3.07
CA VAL A 89 3.99 10.26 3.18
C VAL A 89 5.00 10.41 2.03
N ASP A 90 5.37 9.29 1.40
CA ASP A 90 6.31 9.20 0.27
C ASP A 90 5.63 9.31 -1.11
N THR A 91 4.39 9.78 -1.15
CA THR A 91 3.61 10.00 -2.37
C THR A 91 3.31 11.48 -2.60
N ASN A 92 3.03 11.86 -3.85
CA ASN A 92 2.74 13.23 -4.23
C ASN A 92 1.45 13.33 -5.06
N PRO A 93 0.35 13.88 -4.53
CA PRO A 93 -0.83 14.22 -5.32
C PRO A 93 -0.46 15.21 -6.42
N ILE A 94 -0.68 14.84 -7.69
CA ILE A 94 -0.29 15.70 -8.83
C ILE A 94 -1.40 16.62 -9.31
N ASP A 95 -2.66 16.26 -9.06
CA ASP A 95 -3.81 17.08 -9.44
C ASP A 95 -4.06 18.15 -8.37
N GLU A 96 -4.20 19.41 -8.80
CA GLU A 96 -4.57 20.53 -7.92
C GLU A 96 -5.98 20.36 -7.36
N ASN A 97 -6.85 19.61 -8.00
CA ASN A 97 -8.19 19.23 -7.53
C ASN A 97 -8.24 17.90 -6.76
N PHE A 98 -7.09 17.37 -6.34
CA PHE A 98 -7.01 16.06 -5.72
C PHE A 98 -8.00 15.86 -4.56
N LEU A 99 -8.07 16.78 -3.61
CA LEU A 99 -9.03 16.72 -2.50
C LEU A 99 -10.48 16.92 -2.99
N LYS A 100 -10.72 17.85 -3.91
CA LYS A 100 -12.04 18.08 -4.51
C LYS A 100 -12.59 16.82 -5.18
N ASN A 101 -11.73 16.07 -5.87
CA ASN A 101 -12.10 14.82 -6.54
C ASN A 101 -12.56 13.77 -5.54
N TYR A 102 -11.88 13.62 -4.39
CA TYR A 102 -12.33 12.74 -3.31
C TYR A 102 -13.65 13.18 -2.67
N ILE A 103 -13.81 14.47 -2.42
CA ILE A 103 -15.03 15.00 -1.79
C ILE A 103 -16.26 14.72 -2.64
N LYS A 104 -16.15 14.79 -3.96
CA LYS A 104 -17.24 14.47 -4.89
C LYS A 104 -17.68 13.00 -4.84
N GLN A 105 -16.84 12.08 -4.33
CA GLN A 105 -17.17 10.67 -4.26
C GLN A 105 -18.00 10.28 -3.02
N LYS A 106 -18.12 11.15 -2.00
CA LYS A 106 -18.66 10.79 -0.68
C LYS A 106 -20.03 10.09 -0.69
N ASP A 107 -20.87 10.43 -1.66
CA ASP A 107 -22.23 9.89 -1.76
C ASP A 107 -22.32 8.62 -2.62
N ASN A 108 -21.20 8.17 -3.23
CA ASN A 108 -21.16 7.07 -4.18
C ASN A 108 -20.71 5.73 -3.57
N GLY A 109 -20.47 5.66 -2.24
CA GLY A 109 -20.01 4.44 -1.60
C GLY A 109 -19.41 4.65 -0.22
N ARG A 110 -18.71 3.63 0.29
CA ARG A 110 -18.10 3.64 1.63
C ARG A 110 -16.58 3.67 1.63
N ILE A 111 -15.92 3.24 0.53
CA ILE A 111 -14.47 3.24 0.37
C ILE A 111 -14.07 3.46 -1.08
N PHE A 112 -13.07 4.31 -1.31
CA PHE A 112 -12.65 4.80 -2.60
C PHE A 112 -11.13 4.74 -2.74
N PHE A 113 -10.62 4.22 -3.85
CA PHE A 113 -9.18 4.14 -4.14
C PHE A 113 -8.83 4.98 -5.37
N GLY A 114 -7.95 5.97 -5.19
CA GLY A 114 -7.53 6.90 -6.25
C GLY A 114 -6.52 6.32 -7.23
N GLY A 115 -5.74 5.32 -6.79
CA GLY A 115 -4.66 4.72 -7.58
C GLY A 115 -3.34 5.47 -7.47
N CYS A 116 -2.35 5.00 -8.21
CA CYS A 116 -1.01 5.57 -8.23
C CYS A 116 -0.40 5.52 -9.63
N ILE A 117 0.60 6.38 -9.85
CA ILE A 117 1.47 6.37 -11.01
C ILE A 117 2.93 6.40 -10.54
N PHE A 118 3.84 5.92 -11.37
CA PHE A 118 5.24 5.77 -11.01
C PHE A 118 6.12 6.70 -11.84
N LYS A 119 6.98 7.47 -11.14
CA LYS A 119 8.04 8.23 -11.76
C LYS A 119 9.16 7.29 -12.19
N GLU A 120 9.63 7.44 -13.42
CA GLU A 120 10.75 6.65 -13.92
C GLU A 120 12.02 6.95 -13.13
N PRO A 121 12.70 5.95 -12.56
CA PRO A 121 13.93 6.17 -11.82
C PRO A 121 15.10 6.35 -12.76
N VAL A 122 16.04 7.20 -12.38
CA VAL A 122 17.31 7.39 -13.10
C VAL A 122 18.24 6.18 -12.89
N ASN A 123 18.11 5.48 -11.76
CA ASN A 123 19.01 4.40 -11.36
C ASN A 123 18.43 3.02 -11.71
N VAL A 124 19.22 2.24 -12.47
CA VAL A 124 18.91 0.85 -12.88
C VAL A 124 18.65 -0.07 -11.67
N ASN A 125 19.28 0.19 -10.53
CA ASN A 125 19.06 -0.59 -9.31
C ASN A 125 17.61 -0.52 -8.78
N ARG A 126 16.74 0.28 -9.39
CA ARG A 126 15.30 0.43 -9.07
C ARG A 126 14.38 -0.11 -10.16
N SER A 127 14.96 -0.70 -11.20
CA SER A 127 14.26 -1.14 -12.41
C SER A 127 13.18 -2.19 -12.14
N LEU A 128 13.44 -3.16 -11.26
CA LEU A 128 12.49 -4.23 -10.92
C LEU A 128 11.25 -3.66 -10.23
N ARG A 129 11.45 -2.83 -9.19
CA ARG A 129 10.34 -2.20 -8.47
C ARG A 129 9.53 -1.28 -9.38
N TYR A 130 10.21 -0.45 -10.18
CA TYR A 130 9.57 0.42 -11.16
C TYR A 130 8.73 -0.37 -12.17
N LYS A 131 9.34 -1.37 -12.83
CA LYS A 131 8.64 -2.16 -13.84
C LYS A 131 7.45 -2.93 -13.25
N PHE A 132 7.59 -3.45 -12.03
CA PHE A 132 6.49 -4.10 -11.33
C PHE A 132 5.36 -3.10 -11.06
N GLY A 133 5.66 -1.93 -10.53
CA GLY A 133 4.69 -0.87 -10.28
C GLY A 133 3.96 -0.43 -11.55
N LYS A 134 4.69 -0.07 -12.59
CA LYS A 134 4.12 0.33 -13.90
C LYS A 134 3.20 -0.71 -14.52
N LYS A 135 3.50 -2.00 -14.38
CA LYS A 135 2.74 -3.07 -15.04
C LYS A 135 1.66 -3.71 -14.17
N ARG A 136 1.75 -3.60 -12.84
CA ARG A 136 0.90 -4.34 -11.90
C ARG A 136 0.10 -3.46 -10.94
N GLU A 137 0.53 -2.21 -10.72
CA GLU A 137 -0.09 -1.28 -9.76
C GLU A 137 -0.63 -0.02 -10.45
N GLU A 138 0.04 0.53 -11.46
CA GLU A 138 -0.44 1.64 -12.27
C GLU A 138 -1.50 1.14 -13.27
N ILE A 139 -2.70 0.92 -12.78
CA ILE A 139 -3.82 0.33 -13.53
C ILE A 139 -4.98 1.33 -13.52
N SER A 140 -5.62 1.57 -14.69
CA SER A 140 -6.77 2.48 -14.79
C SER A 140 -7.94 2.04 -13.93
N SER A 141 -8.76 2.98 -13.46
CA SER A 141 -9.94 2.71 -12.64
C SER A 141 -10.93 1.76 -13.33
N ILE A 142 -11.07 1.86 -14.66
CA ILE A 142 -11.90 0.95 -15.46
C ILE A 142 -11.46 -0.51 -15.28
N GLN A 143 -10.15 -0.75 -15.33
CA GLN A 143 -9.61 -2.10 -15.14
C GLN A 143 -9.68 -2.54 -13.67
N ARG A 144 -9.44 -1.62 -12.72
CA ARG A 144 -9.51 -1.90 -11.28
C ARG A 144 -10.92 -2.28 -10.86
N ASN A 145 -11.96 -1.62 -11.37
CA ASN A 145 -13.37 -1.92 -11.06
C ASN A 145 -13.85 -3.27 -11.62
N LYS A 146 -13.18 -3.87 -12.62
CA LYS A 146 -13.50 -5.25 -13.07
C LYS A 146 -13.17 -6.30 -11.99
N ASN A 147 -12.20 -6.03 -11.11
CA ASN A 147 -11.80 -6.90 -10.00
C ASN A 147 -11.45 -6.04 -8.78
N PRO A 148 -12.43 -5.37 -8.13
CA PRO A 148 -12.19 -4.27 -7.21
C PRO A 148 -11.36 -4.67 -6.00
N PHE A 149 -11.48 -5.89 -5.50
CA PHE A 149 -10.73 -6.38 -4.34
C PHE A 149 -9.28 -6.80 -4.65
N LYS A 150 -8.90 -6.88 -5.94
CA LYS A 150 -7.55 -7.25 -6.35
C LYS A 150 -6.56 -6.09 -6.29
N TYR A 151 -7.06 -4.88 -6.50
CA TYR A 151 -6.23 -3.67 -6.68
C TYR A 151 -6.33 -2.72 -5.48
N ILE A 152 -6.45 -3.29 -4.30
CA ILE A 152 -6.41 -2.53 -3.05
C ILE A 152 -4.99 -2.03 -2.82
N SER A 153 -4.86 -0.73 -2.54
CA SER A 153 -3.60 -0.11 -2.18
C SER A 153 -3.83 0.92 -1.08
N SER A 154 -3.13 0.76 0.03
CA SER A 154 -3.28 1.64 1.20
C SER A 154 -2.56 2.98 1.08
N ASN A 155 -1.95 3.28 -0.07
CA ASN A 155 -1.18 4.51 -0.27
C ASN A 155 -2.02 5.74 -0.62
N ASN A 156 -3.27 5.54 -1.11
CA ASN A 156 -4.15 6.60 -1.57
C ASN A 156 -5.60 6.13 -1.59
N PHE A 157 -6.32 6.28 -0.46
CA PHE A 157 -7.72 5.89 -0.37
C PHE A 157 -8.51 6.72 0.65
N MET A 158 -9.82 6.88 0.38
CA MET A 158 -10.77 7.51 1.29
C MET A 158 -11.83 6.51 1.75
N CYS A 159 -12.22 6.54 3.02
CA CYS A 159 -13.22 5.66 3.59
C CYS A 159 -13.96 6.28 4.78
N LYS A 160 -15.03 5.62 5.23
CA LYS A 160 -15.69 5.94 6.50
C LYS A 160 -14.83 5.45 7.67
N ARG A 161 -14.80 6.27 8.75
CA ARG A 161 -13.99 6.04 9.95
C ARG A 161 -14.33 4.74 10.66
N ASP A 162 -15.61 4.48 10.90
CA ASP A 162 -16.10 3.26 11.54
C ASP A 162 -15.66 2.00 10.79
N LEU A 163 -15.83 2.00 9.46
CA LEU A 163 -15.44 0.91 8.59
C LEU A 163 -13.95 0.58 8.71
N ILE A 164 -13.08 1.59 8.67
CA ILE A 164 -11.64 1.32 8.65
C ILE A 164 -11.09 0.91 10.02
N ILE A 165 -11.66 1.43 11.10
CA ILE A 165 -11.32 1.00 12.47
C ILE A 165 -11.64 -0.49 12.64
N GLU A 166 -12.83 -0.92 12.22
CA GLU A 166 -13.23 -2.33 12.25
C GLU A 166 -12.24 -3.20 11.46
N ILE A 167 -11.97 -2.85 10.19
CA ILE A 167 -11.10 -3.64 9.31
C ILE A 167 -9.65 -3.70 9.82
N PHE A 168 -9.07 -2.56 10.22
CA PHE A 168 -7.68 -2.55 10.66
C PHE A 168 -7.46 -3.21 12.01
N SER A 169 -8.51 -3.29 12.85
CA SER A 169 -8.47 -4.06 14.10
C SER A 169 -8.37 -5.58 13.87
N GLU A 170 -8.86 -6.09 12.73
CA GLU A 170 -8.72 -7.51 12.36
C GLU A 170 -7.34 -7.88 11.82
N ILE A 171 -6.51 -6.88 11.41
CA ILE A 171 -5.21 -7.12 10.80
C ILE A 171 -4.10 -7.09 11.85
N GLU A 172 -3.63 -8.26 12.25
CA GLU A 172 -2.60 -8.42 13.30
C GLU A 172 -1.16 -8.20 12.81
N SER A 173 -0.93 -8.29 11.49
CA SER A 173 0.42 -8.29 10.93
C SER A 173 1.04 -6.89 10.88
N ILE A 174 2.28 -6.80 11.31
CA ILE A 174 3.15 -5.60 11.14
C ILE A 174 3.94 -5.61 9.82
N SER A 175 3.85 -6.71 9.06
CA SER A 175 4.67 -6.98 7.87
C SER A 175 4.08 -6.39 6.57
N TYR A 176 4.82 -6.54 5.47
CA TYR A 176 4.34 -6.19 4.12
C TYR A 176 3.25 -7.15 3.63
N GLY A 177 2.50 -6.74 2.59
CA GLY A 177 1.45 -7.55 1.98
C GLY A 177 0.08 -7.44 2.65
N ASN A 178 -0.11 -6.50 3.57
CA ASN A 178 -1.39 -6.27 4.26
C ASN A 178 -2.52 -5.82 3.32
N ASP A 179 -2.21 -5.21 2.18
CA ASP A 179 -3.22 -4.82 1.17
C ASP A 179 -3.99 -6.04 0.63
N TYR A 180 -3.35 -7.21 0.54
CA TYR A 180 -4.03 -8.47 0.18
C TYR A 180 -5.01 -8.93 1.25
N ILE A 181 -4.64 -8.75 2.53
CA ILE A 181 -5.52 -9.08 3.67
C ILE A 181 -6.68 -8.10 3.71
N PHE A 182 -6.39 -6.82 3.54
CA PHE A 182 -7.37 -5.74 3.45
C PHE A 182 -8.41 -6.03 2.35
N GLY A 183 -7.96 -6.32 1.12
CA GLY A 183 -8.85 -6.68 0.03
C GLY A 183 -9.68 -7.95 0.30
N SER A 184 -9.11 -8.93 1.01
CA SER A 184 -9.83 -10.14 1.40
C SER A 184 -10.94 -9.87 2.43
N ILE A 185 -10.69 -8.99 3.41
CA ILE A 185 -11.67 -8.57 4.41
C ILE A 185 -12.81 -7.79 3.75
N LEU A 186 -12.48 -6.81 2.88
CA LEU A 186 -13.48 -6.07 2.12
C LEU A 186 -14.39 -7.00 1.31
N LYS A 187 -13.81 -8.01 0.65
CA LYS A 187 -14.55 -8.99 -0.12
C LYS A 187 -15.43 -9.87 0.76
N LYS A 188 -14.88 -10.38 1.86
CA LYS A 188 -15.61 -11.25 2.82
C LYS A 188 -16.84 -10.54 3.38
N ASN A 189 -16.70 -9.26 3.71
CA ASN A 189 -17.77 -8.46 4.30
C ASN A 189 -18.66 -7.78 3.23
N SER A 190 -18.50 -8.12 1.93
CA SER A 190 -19.28 -7.56 0.82
C SER A 190 -19.30 -6.04 0.80
N ILE A 191 -18.18 -5.41 1.19
CA ILE A 191 -18.06 -3.95 1.17
C ILE A 191 -17.88 -3.48 -0.26
N GLU A 192 -18.73 -2.56 -0.70
CA GLU A 192 -18.62 -1.95 -2.01
C GLU A 192 -17.35 -1.10 -2.10
N VAL A 193 -16.48 -1.45 -3.06
CA VAL A 193 -15.22 -0.78 -3.37
C VAL A 193 -15.33 -0.04 -4.68
N VAL A 194 -15.05 1.25 -4.65
CA VAL A 194 -15.07 2.12 -5.83
C VAL A 194 -13.64 2.56 -6.15
N HIS A 195 -13.20 2.29 -7.38
CA HIS A 195 -11.95 2.83 -7.91
C HIS A 195 -12.25 3.97 -8.88
N PHE A 196 -11.51 5.06 -8.74
CA PHE A 196 -11.57 6.19 -9.68
C PHE A 196 -10.16 6.72 -9.94
N ASP A 197 -9.97 7.48 -11.02
CA ASP A 197 -8.65 7.97 -11.38
C ASP A 197 -8.39 9.31 -10.70
N ASN A 198 -7.67 9.25 -9.59
CA ASN A 198 -7.17 10.36 -8.80
C ASN A 198 -5.81 9.98 -8.19
N PRO A 199 -4.80 9.70 -9.05
CA PRO A 199 -3.59 9.05 -8.61
C PRO A 199 -2.66 9.97 -7.81
N VAL A 200 -1.87 9.34 -6.94
CA VAL A 200 -0.66 9.95 -6.39
C VAL A 200 0.56 9.49 -7.19
N LEU A 201 1.55 10.36 -7.34
CA LEU A 201 2.84 10.03 -7.93
C LEU A 201 3.74 9.38 -6.88
N ILE A 202 4.25 8.20 -7.19
CA ILE A 202 5.29 7.51 -6.42
C ILE A 202 6.65 7.92 -6.99
N GLU A 203 7.35 8.79 -6.27
CA GLU A 203 8.67 9.31 -6.64
C GLU A 203 9.79 8.49 -6.00
N TYR A 204 9.56 7.97 -4.79
CA TYR A 204 10.53 7.22 -4.01
C TYR A 204 10.35 5.73 -4.25
N ILE A 205 11.15 5.21 -5.19
CA ILE A 205 11.10 3.80 -5.59
C ILE A 205 12.21 3.05 -4.87
N ASP A 206 11.86 1.97 -4.18
CA ASP A 206 12.83 1.11 -3.51
C ASP A 206 13.88 0.57 -4.49
N GLU A 207 15.08 0.37 -4.01
CA GLU A 207 16.10 -0.40 -4.72
C GLU A 207 15.65 -1.87 -4.86
N ASN A 208 16.14 -2.53 -5.91
CA ASN A 208 15.74 -3.91 -6.22
C ASN A 208 15.95 -4.85 -5.03
N LEU A 209 17.06 -4.71 -4.29
CA LEU A 209 17.33 -5.53 -3.11
C LEU A 209 16.26 -5.34 -2.02
N ILE A 210 15.95 -4.09 -1.70
CA ILE A 210 14.92 -3.74 -0.69
C ILE A 210 13.54 -4.23 -1.13
N PHE A 211 13.21 -4.06 -2.42
CA PHE A 211 11.94 -4.54 -2.96
C PHE A 211 11.82 -6.07 -2.89
N ILE A 212 12.91 -6.80 -3.15
CA ILE A 212 12.94 -8.26 -3.02
C ILE A 212 12.73 -8.69 -1.56
N GLN A 213 13.41 -8.04 -0.60
CA GLN A 213 13.22 -8.30 0.82
C GLN A 213 11.78 -8.05 1.28
N LYS A 214 11.20 -6.91 0.90
CA LYS A 214 9.78 -6.58 1.15
C LYS A 214 8.84 -7.61 0.52
N THR A 215 9.18 -8.11 -0.68
CA THR A 215 8.43 -9.17 -1.37
C THR A 215 8.46 -10.48 -0.59
N HIS A 216 9.61 -10.89 -0.05
CA HIS A 216 9.73 -12.08 0.78
C HIS A 216 8.85 -11.97 2.03
N GLN A 217 8.95 -10.85 2.76
CA GLN A 217 8.11 -10.59 3.93
C GLN A 217 6.61 -10.63 3.59
N ALA A 218 6.23 -10.06 2.44
CA ALA A 218 4.84 -10.11 1.98
C ALA A 218 4.38 -11.55 1.70
N LEU A 219 5.23 -12.37 1.09
CA LEU A 219 4.92 -13.79 0.81
C LEU A 219 4.79 -14.62 2.08
N GLU A 220 5.66 -14.39 3.07
CA GLU A 220 5.56 -15.01 4.39
C GLU A 220 4.25 -14.63 5.09
N ASN A 221 3.92 -13.34 5.09
CA ASN A 221 2.66 -12.84 5.64
C ASN A 221 1.43 -13.45 4.95
N ILE A 222 1.43 -13.49 3.61
CA ILE A 222 0.37 -14.11 2.81
C ILE A 222 0.23 -15.59 3.18
N LYS A 223 1.33 -16.34 3.27
CA LYS A 223 1.30 -17.77 3.61
C LYS A 223 0.77 -18.01 5.01
N ASN A 224 1.23 -17.23 5.98
CA ASN A 224 0.78 -17.32 7.37
C ASN A 224 -0.72 -17.04 7.49
N ASN A 225 -1.23 -16.00 6.82
CA ASN A 225 -2.66 -15.68 6.82
C ASN A 225 -3.49 -16.73 6.04
N HIS A 226 -2.92 -17.33 5.00
CA HIS A 226 -3.55 -18.46 4.32
C HIS A 226 -3.67 -19.68 5.23
N LYS A 227 -2.60 -20.06 5.96
CA LYS A 227 -2.64 -21.15 6.95
C LYS A 227 -3.66 -20.91 8.07
N LYS A 228 -3.82 -19.65 8.51
CA LYS A 228 -4.83 -19.24 9.51
C LYS A 228 -6.26 -19.15 8.95
N GLY A 229 -6.49 -19.48 7.67
CA GLY A 229 -7.79 -19.38 7.01
C GLY A 229 -8.28 -17.96 6.71
N LYS A 230 -7.45 -16.93 6.99
CA LYS A 230 -7.79 -15.51 6.72
C LYS A 230 -7.71 -15.16 5.22
N LEU A 231 -6.94 -15.92 4.43
CA LEU A 231 -6.81 -15.77 2.97
C LEU A 231 -7.19 -17.07 2.26
N GLN A 232 -8.16 -17.00 1.36
CA GLN A 232 -8.56 -18.15 0.54
C GLN A 232 -7.57 -18.39 -0.61
N LYS A 233 -7.39 -19.65 -1.03
CA LYS A 233 -6.51 -20.05 -2.16
C LYS A 233 -6.77 -19.23 -3.44
N HIS A 234 -8.00 -18.81 -3.67
CA HIS A 234 -8.41 -18.10 -4.89
C HIS A 234 -8.33 -16.56 -4.79
N SER A 235 -8.00 -16.00 -3.64
CA SER A 235 -8.00 -14.55 -3.43
C SER A 235 -6.86 -13.82 -4.14
N ILE A 236 -5.69 -14.47 -4.27
CA ILE A 236 -4.46 -13.88 -4.80
C ILE A 236 -3.87 -14.81 -5.86
N SER A 237 -3.40 -14.26 -6.99
CA SER A 237 -2.87 -15.04 -8.14
C SER A 237 -1.74 -15.99 -7.74
N ILE A 238 -0.83 -15.56 -6.85
CA ILE A 238 0.28 -16.40 -6.41
C ILE A 238 -0.18 -17.56 -5.50
N LEU A 239 -1.22 -17.35 -4.69
CA LEU A 239 -1.82 -18.43 -3.89
C LEU A 239 -2.58 -19.41 -4.78
N LYS A 240 -3.18 -18.97 -5.89
CA LYS A 240 -3.79 -19.89 -6.88
C LYS A 240 -2.74 -20.82 -7.48
N ALA A 241 -1.60 -20.25 -7.91
CA ALA A 241 -0.49 -21.04 -8.47
C ALA A 241 0.11 -21.98 -7.42
N TYR A 242 0.33 -21.52 -6.20
CA TYR A 242 0.79 -22.33 -5.08
C TYR A 242 -0.20 -23.47 -4.78
N GLY A 243 -1.50 -23.18 -4.67
CA GLY A 243 -2.54 -24.18 -4.41
C GLY A 243 -2.66 -25.22 -5.52
N PHE A 244 -2.45 -24.83 -6.80
CA PHE A 244 -2.38 -25.77 -7.91
C PHE A 244 -1.23 -26.75 -7.74
N LEU A 245 -0.01 -26.26 -7.51
CA LEU A 245 1.16 -27.11 -7.27
C LEU A 245 0.99 -28.04 -6.06
N ASP A 246 0.34 -27.54 -5.00
CA ASP A 246 0.07 -28.29 -3.78
C ASP A 246 -0.94 -29.43 -4.02
N SER A 247 -2.03 -29.14 -4.74
CA SER A 247 -3.09 -30.12 -5.05
C SER A 247 -2.62 -31.28 -5.91
N PHE A 248 -1.60 -31.07 -6.75
CA PHE A 248 -1.00 -32.11 -7.61
C PHE A 248 0.31 -32.68 -7.05
N PHE A 249 0.66 -32.38 -5.80
CA PHE A 249 1.93 -32.79 -5.17
C PHE A 249 3.19 -32.35 -5.94
N MET A 250 3.08 -31.33 -6.78
CA MET A 250 4.16 -30.89 -7.69
C MET A 250 5.10 -29.86 -7.06
N ARG A 251 4.90 -29.43 -5.80
CA ARG A 251 5.72 -28.39 -5.17
C ARG A 251 7.20 -28.71 -5.13
N LYS A 252 7.57 -29.95 -4.73
CA LYS A 252 8.97 -30.38 -4.66
C LYS A 252 9.61 -30.36 -6.04
N LEU A 253 8.96 -30.98 -7.03
CA LEU A 253 9.42 -30.99 -8.42
C LEU A 253 9.59 -29.59 -8.98
N PHE A 254 8.64 -28.68 -8.75
CA PHE A 254 8.73 -27.28 -9.17
C PHE A 254 9.94 -26.57 -8.55
N VAL A 255 10.19 -26.79 -7.25
CA VAL A 255 11.35 -26.21 -6.55
C VAL A 255 12.66 -26.77 -7.11
N GLU A 256 12.75 -28.06 -7.38
CA GLU A 256 13.95 -28.70 -7.96
C GLU A 256 14.23 -28.14 -9.37
N LEU A 257 13.24 -28.13 -10.24
CA LEU A 257 13.36 -27.56 -11.59
C LEU A 257 13.76 -26.10 -11.60
N THR A 258 13.13 -25.28 -10.74
CA THR A 258 13.47 -23.85 -10.65
C THR A 258 14.84 -23.58 -10.05
N ASN A 259 15.36 -24.47 -9.20
CA ASN A 259 16.71 -24.38 -8.66
C ASN A 259 17.78 -24.56 -9.75
N ILE A 260 17.54 -25.37 -10.78
CA ILE A 260 18.44 -25.51 -11.95
C ILE A 260 18.65 -24.13 -12.63
N PHE A 261 17.61 -23.30 -12.65
CA PHE A 261 17.64 -21.98 -13.27
C PHE A 261 17.83 -20.84 -12.27
N LYS A 262 18.18 -21.14 -11.00
CA LYS A 262 18.27 -20.15 -9.92
C LYS A 262 19.13 -18.95 -10.29
N VAL A 263 20.34 -19.18 -10.82
CA VAL A 263 21.26 -18.08 -11.22
C VAL A 263 20.64 -17.20 -12.30
N LYS A 264 19.89 -17.76 -13.26
CA LYS A 264 19.22 -17.01 -14.31
C LYS A 264 18.06 -16.17 -13.73
N LEU A 265 17.31 -16.73 -12.79
CA LEU A 265 16.22 -16.02 -12.10
C LEU A 265 16.78 -14.84 -11.27
N GLU A 266 17.83 -15.08 -10.49
CA GLU A 266 18.47 -14.05 -9.66
C GLU A 266 19.10 -12.94 -10.53
N LYS A 267 19.83 -13.27 -11.58
CA LYS A 267 20.38 -12.28 -12.53
C LYS A 267 19.29 -11.43 -13.17
N ASN A 268 18.09 -11.98 -13.41
CA ASN A 268 16.97 -11.23 -13.96
C ASN A 268 16.50 -10.09 -13.04
N LEU A 269 16.63 -10.24 -11.71
CA LEU A 269 16.14 -9.27 -10.73
C LEU A 269 16.90 -7.92 -10.79
N TYR A 270 18.11 -7.94 -11.33
CA TYR A 270 19.02 -6.78 -11.38
C TYR A 270 19.24 -6.23 -12.79
N LYS A 271 18.50 -6.73 -13.79
CA LYS A 271 18.57 -6.19 -15.15
C LYS A 271 17.94 -4.80 -15.24
N GLU A 272 18.39 -4.01 -16.20
CA GLU A 272 17.74 -2.75 -16.58
C GLU A 272 16.26 -2.97 -16.98
N ASN A 273 16.00 -4.03 -17.72
CA ASN A 273 14.64 -4.43 -18.13
C ASN A 273 14.32 -5.84 -17.63
N PRO A 274 13.96 -6.02 -16.34
CA PRO A 274 13.71 -7.33 -15.76
C PRO A 274 12.44 -7.95 -16.33
N ASN A 275 12.46 -9.27 -16.58
CA ASN A 275 11.27 -10.00 -16.99
C ASN A 275 10.40 -10.33 -15.77
N LEU A 276 9.18 -9.80 -15.74
CA LEU A 276 8.26 -10.00 -14.61
C LEU A 276 7.72 -11.42 -14.50
N PHE A 277 7.66 -12.19 -15.60
CA PHE A 277 7.28 -13.60 -15.54
C PHE A 277 8.35 -14.42 -14.79
N LEU A 278 9.64 -14.16 -15.05
CA LEU A 278 10.73 -14.78 -14.30
C LEU A 278 10.70 -14.35 -12.82
N PHE A 279 10.32 -13.12 -12.53
CA PHE A 279 10.11 -12.66 -11.17
C PHE A 279 8.92 -13.37 -10.50
N ASP A 280 7.83 -13.62 -11.21
CA ASP A 280 6.70 -14.39 -10.69
C ASP A 280 7.11 -15.85 -10.38
N ILE A 281 7.93 -16.49 -11.23
CA ILE A 281 8.51 -17.83 -10.96
C ILE A 281 9.40 -17.78 -9.72
N TYR A 282 10.26 -16.76 -9.58
CA TYR A 282 11.10 -16.56 -8.40
C TYR A 282 10.27 -16.44 -7.12
N ARG A 283 9.22 -15.63 -7.13
CA ARG A 283 8.30 -15.44 -6.00
C ARG A 283 7.57 -16.73 -5.64
N LEU A 284 7.09 -17.48 -6.62
CA LEU A 284 6.40 -18.76 -6.40
C LEU A 284 7.36 -19.82 -5.85
N ASN A 285 8.61 -19.87 -6.34
CA ASN A 285 9.64 -20.76 -5.80
C ASN A 285 9.91 -20.43 -4.32
N TYR A 286 10.04 -19.14 -3.97
CA TYR A 286 10.20 -18.72 -2.58
C TYR A 286 9.01 -19.16 -1.72
N LEU A 287 7.78 -18.92 -2.18
CA LEU A 287 6.56 -19.31 -1.47
C LEU A 287 6.44 -20.82 -1.26
N CYS A 288 6.93 -21.62 -2.20
CA CYS A 288 6.96 -23.09 -2.08
C CYS A 288 7.99 -23.60 -1.06
N LYS A 289 9.08 -22.84 -0.83
CA LYS A 289 10.19 -23.22 0.09
C LYS A 289 9.92 -22.81 1.54
N ILE A 290 9.32 -21.69 1.78
CA ILE A 290 8.99 -21.28 3.16
C ILE A 290 7.98 -22.27 3.77
N ASN A 291 8.13 -22.56 5.05
CA ASN A 291 7.27 -23.50 5.80
C ASN A 291 5.93 -22.91 6.21
#